data_8fdd622b07b221a8f1a47c9b57999ca2
#
_entry.id   8fdd622b07b221a8f1a47c9b57999ca2
#
_cell.length_a   1.000
_cell.length_b   1.000
_cell.length_c   1.000
_cell.angle_alpha   90.00
_cell.angle_beta   90.00
_cell.angle_gamma   90.00
#
_symmetry.space_group_name_H-M   'P 1'
#
loop_
_entity.id
_entity.type
_entity.pdbx_description
1 polymer ?
#
loop_
_entity_poly.entity_id
_entity_poly.type
_entity_poly.pdbx_seq_one_letter_code
_entity_poly.pdbx_strand_id
1 'polypeptide(L)'
;MSTLDWQDIVARKREQRASLIPQQWLIKKASGDNPLKSLLDSGLLTPEELDLTDVNKHDAVETLSLVASGSITAEKLVTSFCKRAAAANSLANFITEVNFEQAIRRAKELDKHLLETGRVVGPLHGLPITVKDHMDLEGHDSSAGIAAYCFDPAKSNSRLVHIMVEAGAVVVAKTNVPQTCLAADTINVVFGRTLNAHNSGFGAGGSSGGEGSALAMGASLLGLGSDGAGSARMPAMANGVVGYRPSGYRLPADGRSILDPGMMGITELGPVATFGLMGHSVRDIRLASKIVSDARPWEHDPFLYPSPWLGIAAPTRPRIGVWAPGTPNNYCHLFPPVMRGYLAAQERLRQAGYELVEFTPPDMSEVWDLCKAFIHVQGITALTKEIAKEPIMKIVEKTGTLGSEWASKRITLEDVHLLNQKLALLNIQMKAAWNASGRTLDALLWVTAANPALPIDEWTDTTFTAVFNAVDWPAISLPLGMKCDRDVDAPYVDFKPFSAEDARLQALYEPRRFHGLPLSVQLAGQRFEDEKLLAIAELITSVIRHE
;
A
#
# COMPACT_ATOMS: atom_id res chain seq x y z
N MET A 1 -18.82 5.13 33.05
CA MET A 1 -18.74 4.03 32.08
C MET A 1 -17.75 3.03 32.63
N SER A 2 -18.12 1.75 32.86
CA SER A 2 -17.17 0.72 33.24
C SER A 2 -16.15 0.60 32.14
N THR A 3 -14.89 0.78 32.47
CA THR A 3 -13.80 0.57 31.50
C THR A 3 -13.79 -0.92 31.18
N LEU A 4 -14.37 -1.31 30.03
CA LEU A 4 -14.25 -2.68 29.54
C LEU A 4 -12.76 -2.97 29.37
N ASP A 5 -12.35 -4.16 29.73
CA ASP A 5 -11.00 -4.63 29.46
C ASP A 5 -10.82 -4.76 27.92
N TRP A 6 -9.60 -4.60 27.43
CA TRP A 6 -9.31 -4.70 26.00
C TRP A 6 -9.74 -6.07 25.43
N GLN A 7 -9.66 -7.16 26.21
CA GLN A 7 -10.12 -8.50 25.79
C GLN A 7 -11.63 -8.53 25.50
N ASP A 8 -12.43 -7.88 26.34
CA ASP A 8 -13.89 -7.79 26.16
C ASP A 8 -14.24 -6.97 24.91
N ILE A 9 -13.50 -5.88 24.67
CA ILE A 9 -13.66 -5.05 23.48
C ILE A 9 -13.36 -5.88 22.22
N VAL A 10 -12.23 -6.59 22.23
CA VAL A 10 -11.79 -7.45 21.12
C VAL A 10 -12.81 -8.56 20.83
N ALA A 11 -13.26 -9.27 21.86
CA ALA A 11 -14.24 -10.35 21.72
C ALA A 11 -15.53 -9.85 21.06
N ARG A 12 -16.08 -8.74 21.57
CA ARG A 12 -17.30 -8.11 21.02
C ARG A 12 -17.10 -7.61 19.59
N LYS A 13 -15.93 -7.01 19.28
CA LYS A 13 -15.65 -6.50 17.92
C LYS A 13 -15.55 -7.62 16.90
N ARG A 14 -14.91 -8.73 17.26
CA ARG A 14 -14.83 -9.93 16.41
C ARG A 14 -16.19 -10.57 16.19
N GLU A 15 -17.02 -10.64 17.23
CA GLU A 15 -18.40 -11.14 17.12
C GLU A 15 -19.23 -10.25 16.19
N GLN A 16 -19.18 -8.92 16.39
CA GLN A 16 -19.85 -7.95 15.49
C GLN A 16 -19.43 -8.16 14.03
N ARG A 17 -18.11 -8.22 13.76
CA ARG A 17 -17.60 -8.46 12.41
C ARG A 17 -18.11 -9.77 11.83
N ALA A 18 -18.07 -10.85 12.61
CA ALA A 18 -18.50 -12.18 12.17
C ALA A 18 -20.00 -12.22 11.87
N SER A 19 -20.84 -11.52 12.63
CA SER A 19 -22.30 -11.49 12.43
C SER A 19 -22.71 -10.77 11.14
N LEU A 20 -21.87 -9.87 10.62
CA LEU A 20 -22.13 -9.11 9.39
C LEU A 20 -21.71 -9.85 8.11
N ILE A 21 -20.98 -10.96 8.23
CA ILE A 21 -20.55 -11.75 7.07
C ILE A 21 -21.51 -12.94 6.86
N PRO A 22 -22.17 -13.07 5.69
CA PRO A 22 -23.05 -14.19 5.41
C PRO A 22 -22.30 -15.53 5.50
N GLN A 23 -22.77 -16.44 6.34
CA GLN A 23 -22.09 -17.72 6.61
C GLN A 23 -21.93 -18.61 5.35
N GLN A 24 -22.86 -18.52 4.41
CA GLN A 24 -22.80 -19.24 3.13
C GLN A 24 -21.71 -18.69 2.18
N TRP A 25 -21.09 -17.55 2.49
CA TRP A 25 -20.00 -16.96 1.72
C TRP A 25 -18.62 -17.31 2.28
N LEU A 26 -18.55 -18.11 3.33
CA LEU A 26 -17.29 -18.48 3.99
C LEU A 26 -16.73 -19.79 3.46
N ILE A 27 -15.42 -19.82 3.23
CA ILE A 27 -14.67 -21.04 2.97
C ILE A 27 -14.28 -21.65 4.32
N LYS A 28 -14.72 -22.87 4.59
CA LYS A 28 -14.52 -23.55 5.89
C LYS A 28 -13.12 -24.11 6.07
N LYS A 29 -12.41 -24.42 4.98
CA LYS A 29 -11.09 -25.05 5.02
C LYS A 29 -10.26 -24.65 3.79
N ALA A 30 -9.06 -24.16 4.03
CA ALA A 30 -8.07 -23.94 2.97
C ALA A 30 -7.61 -25.28 2.37
N SER A 31 -7.32 -25.28 1.06
CA SER A 31 -6.79 -26.45 0.34
C SER A 31 -5.25 -26.57 0.43
N GLY A 32 -4.56 -25.57 1.01
CA GLY A 32 -3.10 -25.50 1.14
C GLY A 32 -2.63 -24.15 1.63
N ASP A 33 -1.33 -23.89 1.52
CA ASP A 33 -0.67 -22.67 2.03
C ASP A 33 -0.80 -21.45 1.10
N ASN A 34 -1.46 -21.60 -0.06
CA ASN A 34 -1.74 -20.48 -0.96
C ASN A 34 -3.21 -20.07 -0.85
N PRO A 35 -3.53 -18.94 -0.16
CA PRO A 35 -4.90 -18.48 0.03
C PRO A 35 -5.63 -18.16 -1.29
N LEU A 36 -4.96 -17.52 -2.26
CA LEU A 36 -5.57 -17.20 -3.56
C LEU A 36 -5.94 -18.47 -4.32
N LYS A 37 -5.05 -19.47 -4.36
CA LYS A 37 -5.36 -20.75 -4.99
C LYS A 37 -6.52 -21.46 -4.27
N SER A 38 -6.52 -21.46 -2.93
CA SER A 38 -7.59 -22.04 -2.12
C SER A 38 -8.94 -21.36 -2.38
N LEU A 39 -8.97 -20.05 -2.61
CA LEU A 39 -10.17 -19.31 -3.01
C LEU A 39 -10.69 -19.79 -4.38
N LEU A 40 -9.81 -19.82 -5.38
CA LEU A 40 -10.18 -20.20 -6.76
C LEU A 40 -10.65 -21.66 -6.86
N ASP A 41 -10.00 -22.55 -6.11
CA ASP A 41 -10.33 -23.98 -6.09
C ASP A 41 -11.55 -24.34 -5.20
N SER A 42 -12.09 -23.37 -4.44
CA SER A 42 -13.13 -23.64 -3.43
C SER A 42 -14.48 -24.06 -4.00
N GLY A 43 -14.77 -23.73 -5.25
CA GLY A 43 -16.08 -23.91 -5.88
C GLY A 43 -17.20 -23.04 -5.30
N LEU A 44 -16.89 -22.08 -4.40
CA LEU A 44 -17.87 -21.20 -3.78
C LEU A 44 -18.39 -20.12 -4.74
N LEU A 45 -17.52 -19.59 -5.58
CA LEU A 45 -17.87 -18.63 -6.61
C LEU A 45 -18.29 -19.36 -7.88
N THR A 46 -19.41 -18.94 -8.47
CA THR A 46 -19.85 -19.46 -9.78
C THR A 46 -18.88 -19.03 -10.89
N PRO A 47 -18.86 -19.70 -12.05
CA PRO A 47 -18.04 -19.28 -13.18
C PRO A 47 -18.27 -17.82 -13.60
N GLU A 48 -19.50 -17.33 -13.51
CA GLU A 48 -19.85 -15.95 -13.81
C GLU A 48 -19.29 -14.97 -12.76
N GLU A 49 -19.40 -15.30 -11.47
CA GLU A 49 -18.81 -14.49 -10.39
C GLU A 49 -17.28 -14.46 -10.46
N LEU A 50 -16.65 -15.58 -10.84
CA LEU A 50 -15.21 -15.65 -11.09
C LEU A 50 -14.81 -14.74 -12.26
N ASP A 51 -15.54 -14.76 -13.37
CA ASP A 51 -15.29 -13.92 -14.54
C ASP A 51 -15.46 -12.43 -14.20
N LEU A 52 -16.56 -12.05 -13.54
CA LEU A 52 -16.85 -10.67 -13.13
C LEU A 52 -15.81 -10.09 -12.15
N THR A 53 -15.18 -10.93 -11.37
CA THR A 53 -14.21 -10.54 -10.35
C THR A 53 -12.77 -10.93 -10.71
N ASP A 54 -12.51 -11.28 -11.97
CA ASP A 54 -11.17 -11.58 -12.46
C ASP A 54 -10.41 -10.27 -12.75
N VAL A 55 -9.67 -9.83 -11.77
CA VAL A 55 -8.87 -8.59 -11.80
C VAL A 55 -7.68 -8.64 -12.77
N ASN A 56 -7.33 -9.81 -13.32
CA ASN A 56 -6.34 -9.94 -14.38
C ASN A 56 -6.96 -9.72 -15.76
N LYS A 57 -8.27 -9.96 -15.88
CA LYS A 57 -9.03 -9.78 -17.12
C LYS A 57 -9.62 -8.38 -17.22
N HIS A 58 -10.13 -7.86 -16.10
CA HIS A 58 -10.81 -6.57 -16.03
C HIS A 58 -10.21 -5.71 -14.91
N ASP A 59 -9.51 -4.65 -15.28
CA ASP A 59 -9.13 -3.62 -14.32
C ASP A 59 -10.30 -2.65 -14.03
N ALA A 60 -10.08 -1.64 -13.18
CA ALA A 60 -11.13 -0.71 -12.80
C ALA A 60 -11.66 0.09 -14.00
N VAL A 61 -10.79 0.54 -14.90
CA VAL A 61 -11.18 1.35 -16.07
C VAL A 61 -12.07 0.55 -17.02
N GLU A 62 -11.73 -0.70 -17.30
CA GLU A 62 -12.53 -1.57 -18.16
C GLU A 62 -13.86 -1.93 -17.52
N THR A 63 -13.86 -2.27 -16.22
CA THR A 63 -15.08 -2.57 -15.46
C THR A 63 -16.04 -1.39 -15.45
N LEU A 64 -15.54 -0.17 -15.24
CA LEU A 64 -16.36 1.06 -15.31
C LEU A 64 -17.02 1.24 -16.67
N SER A 65 -16.33 0.92 -17.76
CA SER A 65 -16.90 0.95 -19.12
C SER A 65 -18.05 -0.04 -19.29
N LEU A 66 -17.92 -1.25 -18.73
CA LEU A 66 -18.98 -2.27 -18.76
C LEU A 66 -20.20 -1.86 -17.95
N VAL A 67 -20.01 -1.24 -16.78
CA VAL A 67 -21.13 -0.72 -15.95
C VAL A 67 -21.80 0.46 -16.64
N ALA A 68 -21.04 1.42 -17.15
CA ALA A 68 -21.58 2.63 -17.80
C ALA A 68 -22.37 2.29 -19.07
N SER A 69 -22.01 1.23 -19.79
CA SER A 69 -22.75 0.75 -20.97
C SER A 69 -24.00 -0.08 -20.62
N GLY A 70 -24.21 -0.41 -19.33
CA GLY A 70 -25.27 -1.31 -18.90
C GLY A 70 -25.02 -2.80 -19.25
N SER A 71 -23.80 -3.16 -19.70
CA SER A 71 -23.42 -4.55 -19.98
C SER A 71 -23.43 -5.42 -18.72
N ILE A 72 -23.09 -4.81 -17.58
CA ILE A 72 -23.24 -5.38 -16.23
C ILE A 72 -23.89 -4.35 -15.31
N THR A 73 -24.72 -4.81 -14.36
CA THR A 73 -25.28 -3.93 -13.34
C THR A 73 -24.29 -3.74 -12.19
N ALA A 74 -24.31 -2.54 -11.58
CA ALA A 74 -23.53 -2.27 -10.37
C ALA A 74 -23.92 -3.22 -9.22
N GLU A 75 -25.21 -3.54 -9.06
CA GLU A 75 -25.68 -4.52 -8.06
C GLU A 75 -25.01 -5.87 -8.23
N LYS A 76 -25.02 -6.44 -9.45
CA LYS A 76 -24.43 -7.74 -9.74
C LYS A 76 -22.93 -7.74 -9.49
N LEU A 77 -22.23 -6.71 -9.98
CA LEU A 77 -20.80 -6.53 -9.79
C LEU A 77 -20.44 -6.45 -8.30
N VAL A 78 -21.02 -5.49 -7.57
CA VAL A 78 -20.73 -5.26 -6.15
C VAL A 78 -21.10 -6.49 -5.30
N THR A 79 -22.21 -7.17 -5.58
CA THR A 79 -22.58 -8.40 -4.87
C THR A 79 -21.54 -9.51 -5.07
N SER A 80 -21.01 -9.66 -6.30
CA SER A 80 -19.96 -10.64 -6.60
C SER A 80 -18.65 -10.31 -5.86
N PHE A 81 -18.26 -9.03 -5.81
CA PHE A 81 -17.11 -8.60 -5.04
C PHE A 81 -17.30 -8.75 -3.53
N CYS A 82 -18.48 -8.45 -2.96
CA CYS A 82 -18.77 -8.70 -1.55
C CYS A 82 -18.66 -10.20 -1.21
N LYS A 83 -19.20 -11.08 -2.06
CA LYS A 83 -19.10 -12.53 -1.87
C LYS A 83 -17.65 -13.01 -1.96
N ARG A 84 -16.90 -12.54 -2.96
CA ARG A 84 -15.46 -12.84 -3.08
C ARG A 84 -14.65 -12.32 -1.90
N ALA A 85 -14.92 -11.08 -1.44
CA ALA A 85 -14.28 -10.50 -0.27
C ALA A 85 -14.52 -11.31 1.01
N ALA A 86 -15.76 -11.77 1.25
CA ALA A 86 -16.11 -12.64 2.37
C ALA A 86 -15.37 -13.98 2.31
N ALA A 87 -15.37 -14.62 1.14
CA ALA A 87 -14.69 -15.90 0.90
C ALA A 87 -13.17 -15.76 1.10
N ALA A 88 -12.56 -14.74 0.50
CA ALA A 88 -11.14 -14.46 0.59
C ALA A 88 -10.73 -14.10 2.03
N ASN A 89 -11.55 -13.31 2.74
CA ASN A 89 -11.29 -12.94 4.14
C ASN A 89 -11.25 -14.16 5.06
N SER A 90 -12.03 -15.20 4.81
CA SER A 90 -11.97 -16.44 5.59
C SER A 90 -10.64 -17.19 5.48
N LEU A 91 -9.84 -16.88 4.44
CA LEU A 91 -8.52 -17.48 4.18
C LEU A 91 -7.36 -16.57 4.58
N ALA A 92 -7.52 -15.24 4.42
CA ALA A 92 -6.42 -14.28 4.57
C ALA A 92 -6.64 -13.22 5.67
N ASN A 93 -7.84 -13.11 6.23
CA ASN A 93 -8.20 -12.22 7.36
C ASN A 93 -7.79 -10.75 7.16
N PHE A 94 -8.30 -10.11 6.12
CA PHE A 94 -7.96 -8.73 5.78
C PHE A 94 -9.07 -7.71 6.08
N ILE A 95 -10.33 -8.11 6.36
CA ILE A 95 -11.44 -7.19 6.65
C ILE A 95 -11.45 -6.82 8.12
N THR A 96 -11.57 -5.52 8.43
CA THR A 96 -11.85 -5.00 9.78
C THR A 96 -13.31 -4.63 9.95
N GLU A 97 -13.86 -3.83 9.04
CA GLU A 97 -15.27 -3.42 9.02
C GLU A 97 -15.96 -3.94 7.75
N VAL A 98 -17.11 -4.55 7.94
CA VAL A 98 -17.93 -5.14 6.84
C VAL A 98 -18.98 -4.13 6.42
N ASN A 99 -19.03 -3.79 5.12
CA ASN A 99 -19.99 -2.83 4.56
C ASN A 99 -20.89 -3.45 3.47
N PHE A 100 -21.02 -4.77 3.40
CA PHE A 100 -21.64 -5.48 2.28
C PHE A 100 -23.09 -5.08 2.03
N GLU A 101 -23.91 -4.98 3.08
CA GLU A 101 -25.33 -4.62 2.95
C GLU A 101 -25.50 -3.21 2.38
N GLN A 102 -24.74 -2.25 2.93
CA GLN A 102 -24.80 -0.87 2.45
C GLN A 102 -24.22 -0.75 1.03
N ALA A 103 -23.15 -1.49 0.72
CA ALA A 103 -22.57 -1.53 -0.61
C ALA A 103 -23.57 -2.03 -1.67
N ILE A 104 -24.26 -3.13 -1.40
CA ILE A 104 -25.28 -3.68 -2.31
C ILE A 104 -26.47 -2.72 -2.45
N ARG A 105 -26.93 -2.09 -1.36
CA ARG A 105 -27.97 -1.07 -1.41
C ARG A 105 -27.55 0.11 -2.29
N ARG A 106 -26.33 0.64 -2.08
CA ARG A 106 -25.79 1.73 -2.90
C ARG A 106 -25.69 1.35 -4.39
N ALA A 107 -25.25 0.14 -4.69
CA ALA A 107 -25.16 -0.35 -6.07
C ALA A 107 -26.55 -0.37 -6.76
N LYS A 108 -27.62 -0.80 -6.06
CA LYS A 108 -29.01 -0.71 -6.57
C LYS A 108 -29.46 0.71 -6.84
N GLU A 109 -29.11 1.66 -5.98
CA GLU A 109 -29.41 3.07 -6.19
C GLU A 109 -28.70 3.62 -7.44
N LEU A 110 -27.45 3.20 -7.66
CA LEU A 110 -26.70 3.58 -8.85
C LEU A 110 -27.29 3.00 -10.13
N ASP A 111 -27.68 1.72 -10.15
CA ASP A 111 -28.35 1.11 -11.29
C ASP A 111 -29.70 1.82 -11.60
N LYS A 112 -30.47 2.14 -10.55
CA LYS A 112 -31.73 2.88 -10.70
C LYS A 112 -31.47 4.25 -11.32
N HIS A 113 -30.45 4.98 -10.83
CA HIS A 113 -30.08 6.29 -11.37
C HIS A 113 -29.69 6.22 -12.86
N LEU A 114 -28.86 5.23 -13.23
CA LEU A 114 -28.45 5.03 -14.62
C LEU A 114 -29.66 4.72 -15.52
N LEU A 115 -30.56 3.85 -15.05
CA LEU A 115 -31.78 3.49 -15.78
C LEU A 115 -32.72 4.69 -15.98
N GLU A 116 -32.92 5.53 -14.94
CA GLU A 116 -33.83 6.68 -14.97
C GLU A 116 -33.29 7.86 -15.75
N THR A 117 -31.98 8.10 -15.71
CA THR A 117 -31.35 9.30 -16.28
C THR A 117 -30.55 9.06 -17.55
N GLY A 118 -30.20 7.81 -17.85
CA GLY A 118 -29.27 7.44 -18.92
C GLY A 118 -27.83 7.93 -18.67
N ARG A 119 -27.48 8.32 -17.45
CA ARG A 119 -26.17 8.89 -17.10
C ARG A 119 -25.61 8.26 -15.83
N VAL A 120 -24.30 8.04 -15.80
CA VAL A 120 -23.57 7.67 -14.58
C VAL A 120 -23.58 8.83 -13.57
N VAL A 121 -23.53 8.52 -12.27
CA VAL A 121 -23.43 9.53 -11.20
C VAL A 121 -22.07 10.26 -11.28
N GLY A 122 -21.02 9.52 -11.59
CA GLY A 122 -19.66 10.04 -11.71
C GLY A 122 -18.71 8.99 -12.33
N PRO A 123 -17.43 9.33 -12.47
CA PRO A 123 -16.45 8.50 -13.19
C PRO A 123 -16.13 7.15 -12.52
N LEU A 124 -16.53 6.93 -11.25
CA LEU A 124 -16.36 5.67 -10.53
C LEU A 124 -17.70 4.94 -10.29
N HIS A 125 -18.71 5.22 -11.08
CA HIS A 125 -20.07 4.70 -10.92
C HIS A 125 -20.11 3.16 -10.79
N GLY A 126 -20.42 2.69 -9.58
CA GLY A 126 -20.55 1.27 -9.27
C GLY A 126 -19.23 0.53 -9.02
N LEU A 127 -18.07 1.21 -8.98
CA LEU A 127 -16.77 0.57 -8.77
C LEU A 127 -16.64 0.07 -7.33
N PRO A 128 -16.43 -1.24 -7.08
CA PRO A 128 -16.16 -1.77 -5.74
C PRO A 128 -14.75 -1.41 -5.29
N ILE A 129 -14.65 -0.71 -4.15
CA ILE A 129 -13.38 -0.30 -3.54
C ILE A 129 -13.26 -0.77 -2.09
N THR A 130 -12.03 -0.85 -1.57
CA THR A 130 -11.73 -1.04 -0.16
C THR A 130 -11.02 0.17 0.42
N VAL A 131 -11.11 0.33 1.74
CA VAL A 131 -10.56 1.48 2.45
C VAL A 131 -9.76 0.98 3.65
N LYS A 132 -8.54 1.44 3.79
CA LYS A 132 -7.68 1.10 4.94
C LYS A 132 -8.32 1.51 6.27
N ASP A 133 -8.22 0.66 7.28
CA ASP A 133 -8.93 0.77 8.56
C ASP A 133 -8.89 2.17 9.21
N HIS A 134 -7.74 2.85 9.21
CA HIS A 134 -7.59 4.14 9.88
C HIS A 134 -8.18 5.35 9.13
N MET A 135 -8.76 5.16 7.94
CA MET A 135 -9.48 6.21 7.21
C MET A 135 -10.95 6.20 7.62
N ASP A 136 -11.54 7.35 7.88
CA ASP A 136 -12.94 7.42 8.30
C ASP A 136 -13.89 7.04 7.16
N LEU A 137 -14.77 6.09 7.46
CA LEU A 137 -15.96 5.74 6.70
C LEU A 137 -17.15 5.91 7.63
N GLU A 138 -18.12 6.73 7.26
CA GLU A 138 -19.30 7.04 8.08
C GLU A 138 -19.98 5.76 8.59
N GLY A 139 -20.27 5.74 9.89
CA GLY A 139 -20.91 4.61 10.57
C GLY A 139 -19.99 3.43 10.92
N HIS A 140 -18.69 3.50 10.61
CA HIS A 140 -17.70 2.44 10.88
C HIS A 140 -16.56 2.94 11.76
N ASP A 141 -15.95 2.05 12.53
CA ASP A 141 -14.79 2.39 13.37
C ASP A 141 -13.53 2.63 12.51
N SER A 142 -12.65 3.49 13.03
CA SER A 142 -11.28 3.70 12.53
C SER A 142 -10.31 3.30 13.66
N SER A 143 -10.08 1.98 13.78
CA SER A 143 -9.44 1.40 14.97
C SER A 143 -7.92 1.58 14.99
N ALA A 144 -7.27 1.76 13.83
CA ALA A 144 -5.80 1.70 13.68
C ALA A 144 -5.18 0.44 14.33
N GLY A 145 -5.97 -0.64 14.47
CA GLY A 145 -5.57 -1.88 15.13
C GLY A 145 -5.49 -1.79 16.66
N ILE A 146 -6.09 -0.79 17.28
CA ILE A 146 -6.06 -0.50 18.72
C ILE A 146 -7.46 -0.74 19.32
N ALA A 147 -7.55 -1.55 20.40
CA ALA A 147 -8.82 -1.87 21.01
C ALA A 147 -9.56 -0.64 21.56
N ALA A 148 -8.84 0.33 22.11
CA ALA A 148 -9.43 1.55 22.68
C ALA A 148 -10.20 2.41 21.64
N TYR A 149 -9.96 2.24 20.35
CA TYR A 149 -10.63 2.99 19.27
C TYR A 149 -11.80 2.24 18.63
N CYS A 150 -12.15 1.07 19.16
CA CYS A 150 -13.33 0.32 18.72
C CYS A 150 -14.60 0.85 19.36
N PHE A 151 -15.74 0.67 18.69
CA PHE A 151 -17.07 1.11 19.10
C PHE A 151 -17.22 2.64 19.24
N ASP A 152 -16.46 3.37 18.43
CA ASP A 152 -16.59 4.81 18.25
C ASP A 152 -16.63 5.15 16.75
N PRO A 153 -17.74 4.82 16.07
CA PRO A 153 -17.86 4.94 14.62
C PRO A 153 -17.73 6.41 14.16
N ALA A 154 -17.08 6.57 13.01
CA ALA A 154 -16.92 7.88 12.38
C ALA A 154 -18.27 8.49 12.04
N LYS A 155 -18.39 9.81 12.23
CA LYS A 155 -19.64 10.58 11.98
C LYS A 155 -19.75 11.06 10.53
N SER A 156 -18.66 11.00 9.77
CA SER A 156 -18.57 11.37 8.37
C SER A 156 -17.41 10.64 7.70
N ASN A 157 -17.43 10.61 6.39
CA ASN A 157 -16.28 10.14 5.62
C ASN A 157 -15.10 11.11 5.73
N SER A 158 -13.86 10.60 5.80
CA SER A 158 -12.68 11.42 5.48
C SER A 158 -12.81 11.96 4.04
N ARG A 159 -12.16 13.07 3.76
CA ARG A 159 -12.33 13.76 2.47
C ARG A 159 -11.96 12.89 1.27
N LEU A 160 -10.88 12.10 1.36
CA LEU A 160 -10.52 11.19 0.28
C LEU A 160 -11.62 10.16 0.02
N VAL A 161 -12.16 9.54 1.07
CA VAL A 161 -13.27 8.57 0.97
C VAL A 161 -14.52 9.26 0.41
N HIS A 162 -14.83 10.47 0.88
CA HIS A 162 -15.96 11.27 0.39
C HIS A 162 -15.85 11.52 -1.12
N ILE A 163 -14.70 12.01 -1.61
CA ILE A 163 -14.48 12.26 -3.04
C ILE A 163 -14.71 10.99 -3.88
N MET A 164 -14.20 9.83 -3.43
CA MET A 164 -14.38 8.58 -4.16
C MET A 164 -15.84 8.13 -4.19
N VAL A 165 -16.57 8.27 -3.07
CA VAL A 165 -18.00 7.91 -2.97
C VAL A 165 -18.87 8.86 -3.82
N GLU A 166 -18.59 10.16 -3.81
CA GLU A 166 -19.28 11.13 -4.66
C GLU A 166 -19.02 10.88 -6.16
N ALA A 167 -17.82 10.42 -6.49
CA ALA A 167 -17.50 9.96 -7.86
C ALA A 167 -18.23 8.67 -8.26
N GLY A 168 -18.97 8.02 -7.35
CA GLY A 168 -19.79 6.84 -7.59
C GLY A 168 -19.15 5.52 -7.17
N ALA A 169 -18.00 5.53 -6.49
CA ALA A 169 -17.41 4.32 -5.94
C ALA A 169 -18.27 3.71 -4.83
N VAL A 170 -18.19 2.40 -4.66
CA VAL A 170 -18.92 1.62 -3.66
C VAL A 170 -17.92 0.96 -2.71
N VAL A 171 -17.87 1.44 -1.46
CA VAL A 171 -16.99 0.85 -0.45
C VAL A 171 -17.57 -0.48 0.02
N VAL A 172 -16.83 -1.58 -0.18
CA VAL A 172 -17.29 -2.93 0.22
C VAL A 172 -16.83 -3.30 1.64
N ALA A 173 -15.67 -2.84 2.06
CA ALA A 173 -15.12 -3.13 3.38
C ALA A 173 -14.00 -2.15 3.77
N LYS A 174 -13.68 -2.08 5.08
CA LYS A 174 -12.40 -1.54 5.53
C LYS A 174 -11.42 -2.68 5.78
N THR A 175 -10.12 -2.40 5.63
CA THR A 175 -9.08 -3.43 5.59
C THR A 175 -8.05 -3.28 6.70
N ASN A 176 -7.48 -4.41 7.10
CA ASN A 176 -6.65 -4.56 8.27
C ASN A 176 -5.29 -3.84 8.17
N VAL A 177 -4.80 -3.42 9.32
CA VAL A 177 -3.55 -2.69 9.53
C VAL A 177 -2.76 -3.31 10.68
N PRO A 178 -1.44 -3.10 10.79
CA PRO A 178 -0.73 -3.40 12.03
C PRO A 178 -1.21 -2.49 13.17
N GLN A 179 -1.06 -2.94 14.40
CA GLN A 179 -1.27 -2.11 15.57
C GLN A 179 -0.51 -0.79 15.41
N THR A 180 -1.21 0.35 15.50
CA THR A 180 -0.69 1.72 15.29
C THR A 180 -0.32 2.10 13.84
N CYS A 181 -0.48 1.21 12.87
CA CYS A 181 0.00 1.39 11.47
C CYS A 181 1.54 1.57 11.34
N LEU A 182 2.34 1.23 12.35
CA LEU A 182 3.79 1.48 12.41
C LEU A 182 4.64 0.21 12.24
N ALA A 183 4.19 -0.74 11.47
CA ALA A 183 4.97 -1.93 11.14
C ALA A 183 4.82 -2.29 9.65
N ALA A 184 5.85 -2.97 9.13
CA ALA A 184 5.88 -3.45 7.76
C ALA A 184 5.22 -4.84 7.57
N ASP A 185 4.52 -5.34 8.57
CA ASP A 185 3.67 -6.53 8.51
C ASP A 185 2.36 -6.26 9.27
N THR A 186 1.26 -6.92 8.89
CA THR A 186 -0.10 -6.56 9.32
C THR A 186 -0.65 -7.53 10.35
N ILE A 187 -0.58 -7.11 11.62
CA ILE A 187 -1.18 -7.80 12.78
C ILE A 187 -1.55 -6.81 13.88
N ASN A 188 -2.68 -7.06 14.55
CA ASN A 188 -3.09 -6.32 15.75
C ASN A 188 -3.90 -7.21 16.70
N VAL A 189 -4.14 -6.73 17.92
CA VAL A 189 -4.90 -7.46 18.93
C VAL A 189 -6.38 -7.61 18.58
N VAL A 190 -6.95 -6.64 17.85
CA VAL A 190 -8.39 -6.59 17.56
C VAL A 190 -8.77 -7.66 16.53
N PHE A 191 -8.15 -7.63 15.35
CA PHE A 191 -8.55 -8.45 14.21
C PHE A 191 -7.59 -9.62 13.94
N GLY A 192 -6.42 -9.63 14.57
CA GLY A 192 -5.39 -10.62 14.32
C GLY A 192 -4.55 -10.30 13.07
N ARG A 193 -3.91 -11.33 12.51
CA ARG A 193 -2.97 -11.22 11.39
C ARG A 193 -3.67 -11.33 10.03
N THR A 194 -3.26 -10.48 9.11
CA THR A 194 -3.53 -10.64 7.68
C THR A 194 -2.43 -11.45 7.03
N LEU A 195 -2.81 -12.45 6.25
CA LEU A 195 -1.89 -13.34 5.55
C LEU A 195 -1.61 -12.84 4.12
N ASN A 196 -0.43 -13.20 3.61
CA ASN A 196 -0.09 -12.98 2.21
C ASN A 196 -0.99 -13.82 1.29
N ALA A 197 -1.47 -13.22 0.19
CA ALA A 197 -2.38 -13.89 -0.75
C ALA A 197 -1.77 -15.13 -1.43
N HIS A 198 -0.44 -15.18 -1.57
CA HIS A 198 0.27 -16.24 -2.30
C HIS A 198 0.85 -17.31 -1.39
N ASN A 199 1.11 -17.00 -0.10
CA ASN A 199 1.65 -17.96 0.86
C ASN A 199 1.30 -17.54 2.30
N SER A 200 0.51 -18.34 3.01
CA SER A 200 0.06 -18.07 4.38
C SER A 200 1.18 -18.08 5.44
N GLY A 201 2.36 -18.58 5.12
CA GLY A 201 3.55 -18.52 5.98
C GLY A 201 4.32 -17.19 5.91
N PHE A 202 3.82 -16.24 5.09
CA PHE A 202 4.44 -14.94 4.85
C PHE A 202 3.52 -13.78 5.27
N GLY A 203 4.15 -12.64 5.61
CA GLY A 203 3.45 -11.41 5.91
C GLY A 203 2.82 -10.78 4.66
N ALA A 204 1.69 -10.13 4.84
CA ALA A 204 1.01 -9.37 3.77
C ALA A 204 1.71 -8.04 3.44
N GLY A 205 2.81 -7.74 4.12
CA GLY A 205 3.37 -6.39 4.14
C GLY A 205 2.58 -5.46 5.05
N GLY A 206 3.02 -4.22 5.18
CA GLY A 206 2.40 -3.20 6.03
C GLY A 206 2.84 -1.78 5.68
N SER A 207 2.07 -0.82 6.13
CA SER A 207 0.92 -0.98 7.03
C SER A 207 -0.43 -1.14 6.31
N SER A 208 -0.50 -1.07 4.97
CA SER A 208 -1.71 -1.36 4.19
C SER A 208 -1.78 -2.83 3.74
N GLY A 209 -1.38 -3.79 4.62
CA GLY A 209 -1.33 -5.21 4.25
C GLY A 209 -2.71 -5.80 4.00
N GLY A 210 -3.74 -5.29 4.69
CA GLY A 210 -5.13 -5.63 4.39
C GLY A 210 -5.53 -5.27 2.96
N GLU A 211 -5.17 -4.08 2.47
CA GLU A 211 -5.38 -3.67 1.07
C GLU A 211 -4.61 -4.56 0.09
N GLY A 212 -3.31 -4.77 0.35
CA GLY A 212 -2.48 -5.61 -0.52
C GLY A 212 -3.04 -7.03 -0.69
N SER A 213 -3.42 -7.66 0.43
CA SER A 213 -4.03 -9.00 0.41
C SER A 213 -5.41 -8.99 -0.24
N ALA A 214 -6.28 -8.01 0.08
CA ALA A 214 -7.62 -7.88 -0.49
C ALA A 214 -7.58 -7.75 -2.02
N LEU A 215 -6.75 -6.83 -2.54
CA LEU A 215 -6.57 -6.63 -3.98
C LEU A 215 -6.06 -7.91 -4.65
N ALA A 216 -4.98 -8.51 -4.17
CA ALA A 216 -4.42 -9.73 -4.76
C ALA A 216 -5.41 -10.90 -4.76
N MET A 217 -6.29 -10.97 -3.77
CA MET A 217 -7.39 -11.96 -3.72
C MET A 217 -8.59 -11.56 -4.60
N GLY A 218 -8.56 -10.40 -5.26
CA GLY A 218 -9.64 -9.88 -6.10
C GLY A 218 -10.88 -9.44 -5.32
N ALA A 219 -10.71 -8.97 -4.08
CA ALA A 219 -11.81 -8.52 -3.22
C ALA A 219 -12.28 -7.09 -3.52
N SER A 220 -11.50 -6.33 -4.28
CA SER A 220 -11.83 -4.98 -4.77
C SER A 220 -11.00 -4.65 -6.01
N LEU A 221 -11.40 -3.60 -6.73
CA LEU A 221 -10.69 -3.12 -7.92
C LEU A 221 -9.73 -1.96 -7.61
N LEU A 222 -10.00 -1.22 -6.55
CA LEU A 222 -9.17 -0.13 -6.09
C LEU A 222 -9.16 -0.12 -4.56
N GLY A 223 -8.02 0.20 -3.97
CA GLY A 223 -7.81 0.30 -2.53
C GLY A 223 -7.28 1.66 -2.13
N LEU A 224 -7.81 2.22 -1.04
CA LEU A 224 -7.29 3.43 -0.43
C LEU A 224 -6.35 3.06 0.71
N GLY A 225 -5.06 3.26 0.50
CA GLY A 225 -4.00 2.98 1.46
C GLY A 225 -3.34 4.24 2.02
N SER A 226 -2.28 4.07 2.77
CA SER A 226 -1.42 5.18 3.21
C SER A 226 0.05 4.78 3.13
N ASP A 227 0.96 5.76 3.04
CA ASP A 227 2.39 5.51 2.85
C ASP A 227 3.22 6.56 3.60
N GLY A 228 3.70 6.19 4.79
CA GLY A 228 4.59 7.02 5.60
C GLY A 228 6.07 6.61 5.49
N ALA A 229 6.33 5.35 5.10
CA ALA A 229 7.67 4.81 4.87
C ALA A 229 7.66 3.62 3.88
N GLY A 230 6.62 3.54 3.01
CA GLY A 230 6.42 2.43 2.09
C GLY A 230 5.10 1.67 2.28
N SER A 231 4.21 2.17 3.14
CA SER A 231 3.04 1.41 3.60
C SER A 231 1.94 1.15 2.56
N ALA A 232 1.97 1.75 1.36
CA ALA A 232 1.18 1.34 0.21
C ALA A 232 2.02 0.45 -0.73
N ARG A 233 3.27 0.81 -0.95
CA ARG A 233 4.19 0.18 -1.92
C ARG A 233 4.66 -1.21 -1.47
N MET A 234 5.02 -1.39 -0.19
CA MET A 234 5.47 -2.68 0.34
C MET A 234 4.37 -3.76 0.32
N PRO A 235 3.14 -3.51 0.81
CA PRO A 235 2.04 -4.45 0.66
C PRO A 235 1.72 -4.77 -0.81
N ALA A 236 1.78 -3.78 -1.68
CA ALA A 236 1.60 -3.97 -3.12
C ALA A 236 2.65 -4.92 -3.70
N MET A 237 3.93 -4.71 -3.39
CA MET A 237 5.03 -5.58 -3.77
C MET A 237 4.83 -7.00 -3.22
N ALA A 238 4.53 -7.13 -1.92
CA ALA A 238 4.38 -8.42 -1.26
C ALA A 238 3.26 -9.29 -1.84
N ASN A 239 2.24 -8.66 -2.40
CA ASN A 239 1.06 -9.32 -2.94
C ASN A 239 0.93 -9.23 -4.49
N GLY A 240 1.89 -8.59 -5.17
CA GLY A 240 1.93 -8.54 -6.63
C GLY A 240 0.88 -7.64 -7.28
N VAL A 241 0.52 -6.54 -6.62
CA VAL A 241 -0.38 -5.49 -7.11
C VAL A 241 0.34 -4.15 -7.26
N VAL A 242 -0.33 -3.14 -7.81
CA VAL A 242 0.22 -1.79 -7.95
C VAL A 242 -0.03 -1.00 -6.68
N GLY A 243 1.00 -0.29 -6.18
CA GLY A 243 0.87 0.61 -5.02
C GLY A 243 1.58 1.93 -5.26
N TYR A 244 0.87 3.03 -5.07
CA TYR A 244 1.33 4.36 -5.39
C TYR A 244 1.35 5.27 -4.16
N ARG A 245 2.50 5.91 -3.95
CA ARG A 245 2.71 7.02 -3.02
C ARG A 245 2.86 8.30 -3.84
N PRO A 246 1.89 9.25 -3.78
CA PRO A 246 2.01 10.56 -4.42
C PRO A 246 3.00 11.46 -3.69
N SER A 247 3.36 12.59 -4.28
CA SER A 247 3.97 13.71 -3.56
C SER A 247 3.11 14.12 -2.37
N GLY A 248 3.72 14.50 -1.28
CA GLY A 248 3.02 14.95 -0.10
C GLY A 248 2.08 16.13 -0.37
N TYR A 249 1.04 16.23 0.45
CA TYR A 249 0.05 17.32 0.39
C TYR A 249 -0.74 17.42 -0.93
N ARG A 250 -0.81 16.33 -1.71
CA ARG A 250 -1.66 16.21 -2.89
C ARG A 250 -2.98 15.49 -2.63
N LEU A 251 -2.97 14.47 -1.77
CA LEU A 251 -4.18 13.76 -1.35
C LEU A 251 -4.57 14.20 0.07
N PRO A 252 -5.87 14.45 0.32
CA PRO A 252 -6.32 14.84 1.65
C PRO A 252 -6.14 13.69 2.64
N ALA A 253 -5.64 14.01 3.84
CA ALA A 253 -5.33 13.03 4.90
C ALA A 253 -6.06 13.36 6.21
N ASP A 254 -7.21 14.00 6.12
CA ASP A 254 -8.09 14.37 7.23
C ASP A 254 -8.86 13.18 7.83
N GLY A 255 -9.57 13.43 8.92
CA GLY A 255 -10.35 12.45 9.65
C GLY A 255 -9.63 11.95 10.91
N ARG A 256 -10.04 10.79 11.45
CA ARG A 256 -9.37 10.14 12.59
C ARG A 256 -8.10 9.40 12.20
N SER A 257 -7.61 9.66 11.01
CA SER A 257 -6.38 9.07 10.52
C SER A 257 -5.22 9.39 11.47
N ILE A 258 -4.37 8.41 11.72
CA ILE A 258 -3.07 8.65 12.38
C ILE A 258 -2.17 9.61 11.57
N LEU A 259 -2.54 9.90 10.33
CA LEU A 259 -1.89 10.89 9.47
C LEU A 259 -2.59 12.25 9.56
N ASP A 260 -3.67 12.36 10.35
CA ASP A 260 -4.38 13.63 10.53
C ASP A 260 -3.43 14.66 11.11
N PRO A 261 -3.33 15.80 10.44
CA PRO A 261 -2.58 16.95 10.90
C PRO A 261 -2.89 17.38 12.33
N GLY A 262 -4.16 17.35 12.70
CA GLY A 262 -4.59 17.70 14.05
C GLY A 262 -4.14 16.71 15.12
N MET A 263 -3.97 15.42 14.77
CA MET A 263 -3.48 14.39 15.67
C MET A 263 -1.96 14.30 15.75
N MET A 264 -1.27 14.48 14.63
CA MET A 264 0.17 14.32 14.51
C MET A 264 0.92 15.65 14.66
N GLY A 265 0.20 16.78 14.85
CA GLY A 265 0.83 18.09 14.88
C GLY A 265 1.59 18.30 13.59
N ILE A 266 0.89 18.50 12.47
CA ILE A 266 1.56 18.63 11.20
C ILE A 266 2.66 19.62 11.29
N THR A 267 3.76 19.09 10.98
CA THR A 267 4.93 19.87 10.73
C THR A 267 5.38 19.49 9.32
N GLU A 268 5.73 20.46 8.54
CA GLU A 268 6.57 20.28 7.36
C GLU A 268 7.95 19.72 7.75
N LEU A 269 8.06 19.17 8.95
CA LEU A 269 9.28 18.63 9.55
C LEU A 269 9.30 17.12 9.34
N GLY A 270 10.26 16.64 8.60
CA GLY A 270 10.55 15.23 8.48
C GLY A 270 10.01 14.56 7.21
N PRO A 271 10.13 13.23 7.15
CA PRO A 271 9.58 12.41 6.08
C PRO A 271 8.07 12.59 5.94
N VAL A 272 7.61 12.75 4.70
CA VAL A 272 6.21 13.07 4.43
C VAL A 272 5.39 11.79 4.30
N ALA A 273 4.46 11.61 5.23
CA ALA A 273 3.40 10.61 5.12
C ALA A 273 2.25 11.15 4.26
N THR A 274 1.65 10.28 3.44
CA THR A 274 0.51 10.62 2.59
C THR A 274 -0.46 9.45 2.48
N PHE A 275 -1.70 9.72 2.10
CA PHE A 275 -2.53 8.64 1.59
C PHE A 275 -1.97 8.15 0.26
N GLY A 276 -2.23 6.89 -0.06
CA GLY A 276 -1.76 6.23 -1.27
C GLY A 276 -2.91 5.48 -1.94
N LEU A 277 -2.72 5.20 -3.21
CA LEU A 277 -3.69 4.46 -4.00
C LEU A 277 -3.10 3.10 -4.38
N MET A 278 -3.91 2.05 -4.31
CA MET A 278 -3.52 0.69 -4.65
C MET A 278 -4.53 0.10 -5.64
N GLY A 279 -4.07 -0.74 -6.57
CA GLY A 279 -4.95 -1.28 -7.62
C GLY A 279 -4.25 -2.32 -8.49
N HIS A 280 -4.84 -2.63 -9.64
CA HIS A 280 -4.35 -3.69 -10.53
C HIS A 280 -3.57 -3.15 -11.72
N SER A 281 -3.81 -1.89 -12.12
CA SER A 281 -3.12 -1.25 -13.23
C SER A 281 -2.70 0.19 -12.90
N VAL A 282 -1.71 0.71 -13.64
CA VAL A 282 -1.29 2.11 -13.50
C VAL A 282 -2.39 3.05 -13.99
N ARG A 283 -3.18 2.65 -15.00
CA ARG A 283 -4.29 3.48 -15.51
C ARG A 283 -5.40 3.66 -14.47
N ASP A 284 -5.64 2.66 -13.60
CA ASP A 284 -6.58 2.78 -12.47
C ASP A 284 -6.09 3.82 -11.46
N ILE A 285 -4.80 3.79 -11.13
CA ILE A 285 -4.16 4.77 -10.23
C ILE A 285 -4.23 6.18 -10.84
N ARG A 286 -3.98 6.33 -12.14
CA ARG A 286 -4.09 7.61 -12.85
C ARG A 286 -5.51 8.16 -12.83
N LEU A 287 -6.51 7.30 -13.09
CA LEU A 287 -7.92 7.68 -13.02
C LEU A 287 -8.29 8.18 -11.63
N ALA A 288 -7.97 7.41 -10.58
CA ALA A 288 -8.26 7.77 -9.20
C ALA A 288 -7.55 9.07 -8.79
N SER A 289 -6.26 9.23 -9.13
CA SER A 289 -5.49 10.44 -8.85
C SER A 289 -6.08 11.67 -9.53
N LYS A 290 -6.50 11.52 -10.78
CA LYS A 290 -7.16 12.59 -11.54
C LYS A 290 -8.48 13.01 -10.90
N ILE A 291 -9.32 12.05 -10.50
CA ILE A 291 -10.61 12.31 -9.85
C ILE A 291 -10.40 13.11 -8.56
N VAL A 292 -9.42 12.75 -7.74
CA VAL A 292 -9.12 13.50 -6.52
C VAL A 292 -8.65 14.91 -6.84
N SER A 293 -7.77 15.08 -7.83
CA SER A 293 -7.31 16.40 -8.25
C SER A 293 -8.45 17.27 -8.82
N ASP A 294 -9.32 16.69 -9.66
CA ASP A 294 -10.47 17.39 -10.26
C ASP A 294 -11.50 17.86 -9.20
N ALA A 295 -11.59 17.14 -8.07
CA ALA A 295 -12.43 17.55 -6.92
C ALA A 295 -11.87 18.75 -6.16
N ARG A 296 -10.65 19.22 -6.48
CA ARG A 296 -9.99 20.41 -5.91
C ARG A 296 -9.99 20.43 -4.37
N PRO A 297 -9.49 19.35 -3.70
CA PRO A 297 -9.59 19.22 -2.25
C PRO A 297 -8.89 20.35 -1.48
N TRP A 298 -7.90 21.02 -2.08
CA TRP A 298 -7.20 22.17 -1.51
C TRP A 298 -8.09 23.42 -1.30
N GLU A 299 -9.28 23.48 -1.87
CA GLU A 299 -10.24 24.56 -1.58
C GLU A 299 -10.90 24.39 -0.21
N HIS A 300 -10.78 23.21 0.37
CA HIS A 300 -11.43 22.82 1.63
C HIS A 300 -10.45 22.36 2.72
N ASP A 301 -9.25 21.97 2.34
CA ASP A 301 -8.19 21.48 3.23
C ASP A 301 -6.99 22.45 3.17
N PRO A 302 -6.71 23.23 4.24
CA PRO A 302 -5.66 24.24 4.26
C PRO A 302 -4.24 23.66 4.19
N PHE A 303 -4.08 22.35 4.37
CA PHE A 303 -2.78 21.68 4.33
C PHE A 303 -2.41 21.18 2.93
N LEU A 304 -3.35 21.20 1.98
CA LEU A 304 -3.08 20.75 0.63
C LEU A 304 -2.55 21.87 -0.27
N TYR A 305 -1.57 21.54 -1.08
CA TYR A 305 -1.13 22.45 -2.14
C TYR A 305 -2.08 22.40 -3.34
N PRO A 306 -2.42 23.53 -3.96
CA PRO A 306 -3.15 23.56 -5.23
C PRO A 306 -2.38 22.75 -6.29
N SER A 307 -2.91 21.59 -6.64
CA SER A 307 -2.25 20.63 -7.53
C SER A 307 -3.23 20.13 -8.59
N PRO A 308 -3.67 21.02 -9.52
CA PRO A 308 -4.57 20.63 -10.60
C PRO A 308 -3.91 19.56 -11.47
N TRP A 309 -4.72 18.61 -11.95
CA TRP A 309 -4.24 17.54 -12.81
C TRP A 309 -3.67 18.10 -14.13
N LEU A 310 -2.41 17.89 -14.35
CA LEU A 310 -1.75 18.26 -15.59
C LEU A 310 -1.79 17.07 -16.55
N GLY A 311 -2.33 17.27 -17.73
CA GLY A 311 -2.41 16.25 -18.80
C GLY A 311 -1.04 15.96 -19.43
N ILE A 312 -0.04 15.63 -18.60
CA ILE A 312 1.35 15.37 -19.06
C ILE A 312 1.40 13.99 -19.71
N ALA A 313 1.85 13.96 -20.97
CA ALA A 313 2.20 12.73 -21.64
C ALA A 313 3.63 12.29 -21.24
N ALA A 314 3.86 10.98 -21.21
CA ALA A 314 5.20 10.46 -21.03
C ALA A 314 6.11 10.94 -22.19
N PRO A 315 7.39 11.25 -21.93
CA PRO A 315 8.37 11.40 -22.99
C PRO A 315 8.40 10.15 -23.86
N THR A 316 8.58 10.30 -25.18
CA THR A 316 8.62 9.15 -26.11
C THR A 316 9.70 8.13 -25.73
N ARG A 317 10.83 8.62 -25.21
CA ARG A 317 11.94 7.82 -24.68
C ARG A 317 12.44 8.43 -23.39
N PRO A 318 11.80 8.14 -22.25
CA PRO A 318 12.24 8.66 -20.97
C PRO A 318 13.63 8.13 -20.63
N ARG A 319 14.45 9.00 -20.02
CA ARG A 319 15.76 8.66 -19.45
C ARG A 319 15.52 8.11 -18.05
N ILE A 320 15.81 6.83 -17.86
CA ILE A 320 15.52 6.12 -16.64
C ILE A 320 16.83 5.90 -15.87
N GLY A 321 16.93 6.49 -14.69
CA GLY A 321 17.99 6.17 -13.74
C GLY A 321 17.87 4.71 -13.29
N VAL A 322 19.00 4.01 -13.22
CA VAL A 322 19.07 2.63 -12.68
C VAL A 322 20.20 2.54 -11.67
N TRP A 323 19.89 2.01 -10.52
CA TRP A 323 20.89 1.72 -9.51
C TRP A 323 21.65 0.44 -9.84
N ALA A 324 22.97 0.43 -9.63
CA ALA A 324 23.80 -0.75 -9.75
C ALA A 324 23.97 -1.42 -8.37
N PRO A 325 23.26 -2.54 -8.09
CA PRO A 325 23.42 -3.26 -6.82
C PRO A 325 24.87 -3.78 -6.66
N GLY A 326 25.43 -3.65 -5.46
CA GLY A 326 26.82 -4.02 -5.20
C GLY A 326 27.82 -2.86 -5.18
N THR A 327 27.36 -1.62 -5.38
CA THR A 327 28.21 -0.41 -5.25
C THR A 327 28.46 -0.01 -3.79
N PRO A 328 29.51 0.79 -3.47
CA PRO A 328 29.92 1.07 -2.10
C PRO A 328 28.87 1.69 -1.16
N ASN A 329 27.85 2.34 -1.72
CA ASN A 329 26.77 2.94 -0.94
C ASN A 329 25.59 2.01 -0.70
N ASN A 330 25.78 0.70 -0.87
CA ASN A 330 24.76 -0.30 -0.64
C ASN A 330 24.59 -0.60 0.84
N TYR A 331 23.37 -0.48 1.27
CA TYR A 331 22.92 -0.79 2.60
C TYR A 331 22.76 -2.30 2.82
N CYS A 332 22.22 -3.01 1.83
CA CYS A 332 22.03 -4.45 1.91
C CYS A 332 21.98 -5.11 0.51
N HIS A 333 22.31 -6.40 0.43
CA HIS A 333 22.22 -7.18 -0.79
C HIS A 333 20.75 -7.49 -1.12
N LEU A 334 20.40 -7.38 -2.40
CA LEU A 334 19.12 -7.89 -2.87
C LEU A 334 19.07 -9.41 -2.75
N PHE A 335 17.93 -9.98 -2.41
CA PHE A 335 17.74 -11.41 -2.54
C PHE A 335 17.89 -11.84 -4.01
N PRO A 336 18.40 -13.06 -4.29
CA PRO A 336 18.62 -13.53 -5.66
C PRO A 336 17.41 -13.34 -6.60
N PRO A 337 16.15 -13.66 -6.21
CA PRO A 337 15.00 -13.42 -7.07
C PRO A 337 14.74 -11.92 -7.33
N VAL A 338 14.95 -11.06 -6.33
CA VAL A 338 14.76 -9.59 -6.49
C VAL A 338 15.82 -9.04 -7.44
N MET A 339 17.08 -9.47 -7.29
CA MET A 339 18.17 -9.13 -8.21
C MET A 339 17.83 -9.55 -9.63
N ARG A 340 17.41 -10.81 -9.83
CA ARG A 340 16.99 -11.32 -11.15
C ARG A 340 15.86 -10.50 -11.76
N GLY A 341 14.82 -10.23 -10.98
CA GLY A 341 13.67 -9.42 -11.44
C GLY A 341 14.08 -8.01 -11.83
N TYR A 342 14.91 -7.36 -11.01
CA TYR A 342 15.41 -6.00 -11.26
C TYR A 342 16.28 -5.91 -12.52
N LEU A 343 17.21 -6.87 -12.70
CA LEU A 343 18.06 -6.93 -13.90
C LEU A 343 17.25 -7.27 -15.16
N ALA A 344 16.26 -8.17 -15.05
CA ALA A 344 15.38 -8.50 -16.17
C ALA A 344 14.55 -7.28 -16.62
N ALA A 345 14.04 -6.47 -15.68
CA ALA A 345 13.34 -5.23 -16.02
C ALA A 345 14.25 -4.24 -16.76
N GLN A 346 15.51 -4.06 -16.31
CA GLN A 346 16.47 -3.22 -16.99
C GLN A 346 16.76 -3.71 -18.42
N GLU A 347 16.98 -5.03 -18.57
CA GLU A 347 17.30 -5.60 -19.88
C GLU A 347 16.15 -5.42 -20.88
N ARG A 348 14.89 -5.64 -20.44
CA ARG A 348 13.71 -5.40 -21.29
C ARG A 348 13.58 -3.93 -21.71
N LEU A 349 13.85 -3.00 -20.79
CA LEU A 349 13.87 -1.57 -21.11
C LEU A 349 14.96 -1.24 -22.13
N ARG A 350 16.17 -1.80 -22.01
CA ARG A 350 17.24 -1.61 -23.03
C ARG A 350 16.84 -2.15 -24.39
N GLN A 351 16.28 -3.37 -24.43
CA GLN A 351 15.80 -4.00 -25.67
C GLN A 351 14.67 -3.21 -26.33
N ALA A 352 13.82 -2.57 -25.54
CA ALA A 352 12.78 -1.66 -26.04
C ALA A 352 13.33 -0.26 -26.45
N GLY A 353 14.64 -0.02 -26.31
CA GLY A 353 15.31 1.19 -26.76
C GLY A 353 15.24 2.37 -25.78
N TYR A 354 14.97 2.11 -24.49
CA TYR A 354 15.05 3.15 -23.45
C TYR A 354 16.49 3.47 -23.06
N GLU A 355 16.77 4.75 -22.78
CA GLU A 355 18.07 5.19 -22.25
C GLU A 355 18.13 4.91 -20.75
N LEU A 356 18.94 3.93 -20.33
CA LEU A 356 19.23 3.65 -18.94
C LEU A 356 20.52 4.34 -18.53
N VAL A 357 20.45 5.11 -17.45
CA VAL A 357 21.55 5.92 -16.92
C VAL A 357 21.88 5.44 -15.51
N GLU A 358 23.16 5.23 -15.23
CA GLU A 358 23.59 4.85 -13.87
C GLU A 358 23.22 5.94 -12.87
N PHE A 359 22.57 5.52 -11.78
CA PHE A 359 22.23 6.34 -10.63
C PHE A 359 22.96 5.82 -9.40
N THR A 360 23.87 6.62 -8.85
CA THR A 360 24.58 6.30 -7.61
C THR A 360 23.89 7.00 -6.44
N PRO A 361 23.15 6.26 -5.58
CA PRO A 361 22.49 6.84 -4.42
C PRO A 361 23.52 7.36 -3.39
N PRO A 362 23.13 8.31 -2.51
CA PRO A 362 23.88 8.57 -1.30
C PRO A 362 23.89 7.36 -0.36
N ASP A 363 24.63 7.47 0.75
CA ASP A 363 24.57 6.44 1.81
C ASP A 363 23.15 6.34 2.37
N MET A 364 22.61 5.12 2.34
CA MET A 364 21.23 4.81 2.73
C MET A 364 21.14 4.23 4.15
N SER A 365 22.27 3.98 4.81
CA SER A 365 22.34 3.22 6.07
C SER A 365 21.58 3.84 7.23
N GLU A 366 21.47 5.18 7.28
CA GLU A 366 20.76 5.91 8.34
C GLU A 366 19.32 6.33 7.98
N VAL A 367 18.83 6.04 6.76
CA VAL A 367 17.53 6.57 6.28
C VAL A 367 16.37 6.09 7.15
N TRP A 368 16.34 4.79 7.49
CA TRP A 368 15.25 4.26 8.31
C TRP A 368 15.31 4.80 9.76
N ASP A 369 16.49 4.93 10.34
CA ASP A 369 16.67 5.51 11.67
C ASP A 369 16.26 6.99 11.72
N LEU A 370 16.58 7.75 10.67
CA LEU A 370 16.12 9.13 10.50
C LEU A 370 14.58 9.20 10.45
N CYS A 371 13.94 8.33 9.71
CA CYS A 371 12.47 8.26 9.64
C CYS A 371 11.85 7.91 11.00
N LYS A 372 12.41 6.93 11.73
CA LYS A 372 11.96 6.58 13.08
C LYS A 372 12.09 7.74 14.05
N ALA A 373 13.20 8.48 14.02
CA ALA A 373 13.38 9.67 14.86
C ALA A 373 12.28 10.71 14.62
N PHE A 374 11.94 10.99 13.37
CA PHE A 374 10.86 11.93 13.05
C PHE A 374 9.47 11.45 13.47
N ILE A 375 9.18 10.15 13.46
CA ILE A 375 7.92 9.61 14.00
C ILE A 375 7.75 10.00 15.48
N HIS A 376 8.84 10.01 16.26
CA HIS A 376 8.80 10.48 17.65
C HIS A 376 8.69 12.01 17.76
N VAL A 377 9.35 12.77 16.90
CA VAL A 377 9.21 14.24 16.83
C VAL A 377 7.76 14.63 16.54
N GLN A 378 7.08 13.87 15.68
CA GLN A 378 5.69 14.10 15.28
C GLN A 378 4.64 13.68 16.34
N GLY A 379 5.05 13.24 17.51
CA GLY A 379 4.15 13.10 18.65
C GLY A 379 3.45 11.76 18.84
N ILE A 380 4.08 10.65 18.42
CA ILE A 380 3.59 9.28 18.69
C ILE A 380 3.24 8.99 20.16
N THR A 381 3.66 9.86 21.08
CA THR A 381 3.44 9.72 22.53
C THR A 381 1.97 9.57 22.92
N ALA A 382 1.04 10.15 22.16
CA ALA A 382 -0.39 10.00 22.41
C ALA A 382 -0.84 8.54 22.15
N LEU A 383 -0.40 7.96 21.03
CA LEU A 383 -0.65 6.56 20.67
C LEU A 383 -0.05 5.58 21.68
N THR A 384 1.17 5.85 22.19
CA THR A 384 1.83 4.96 23.17
C THR A 384 1.06 4.83 24.47
N LYS A 385 0.32 5.86 24.88
CA LYS A 385 -0.54 5.80 26.09
C LYS A 385 -1.74 4.88 25.91
N GLU A 386 -2.35 4.85 24.73
CA GLU A 386 -3.50 4.00 24.45
C GLU A 386 -3.09 2.54 24.27
N ILE A 387 -2.01 2.27 23.53
CA ILE A 387 -1.52 0.91 23.34
C ILE A 387 -0.89 0.31 24.61
N ALA A 388 -0.47 1.12 25.59
CA ALA A 388 0.01 0.60 26.89
C ALA A 388 -1.04 -0.18 27.67
N LYS A 389 -2.31 -0.13 27.28
CA LYS A 389 -3.43 -0.86 27.89
C LYS A 389 -3.64 -2.25 27.26
N GLU A 390 -2.94 -2.60 26.20
CA GLU A 390 -3.04 -3.86 25.45
C GLU A 390 -1.65 -4.40 25.09
N PRO A 391 -1.47 -5.70 24.77
CA PRO A 391 -0.17 -6.25 24.37
C PRO A 391 0.35 -5.60 23.09
N ILE A 392 1.63 -5.23 23.07
CA ILE A 392 2.29 -4.75 21.86
C ILE A 392 2.62 -5.95 20.99
N MET A 393 2.30 -5.86 19.70
CA MET A 393 2.59 -6.91 18.73
C MET A 393 4.10 -7.03 18.48
N LYS A 394 4.60 -8.27 18.43
CA LYS A 394 6.03 -8.59 18.27
C LYS A 394 6.68 -7.85 17.09
N ILE A 395 5.98 -7.73 15.95
CA ILE A 395 6.52 -7.00 14.80
C ILE A 395 6.66 -5.50 15.06
N VAL A 396 5.76 -4.91 15.82
CA VAL A 396 5.82 -3.47 16.20
C VAL A 396 7.02 -3.23 17.13
N GLU A 397 7.30 -4.16 18.05
CA GLU A 397 8.52 -4.11 18.88
C GLU A 397 9.78 -4.26 18.03
N LYS A 398 9.83 -5.27 17.13
CA LYS A 398 10.97 -5.56 16.26
C LYS A 398 11.31 -4.42 15.30
N THR A 399 10.33 -3.69 14.79
CA THR A 399 10.61 -2.51 13.93
C THR A 399 11.33 -1.40 14.67
N GLY A 400 11.32 -1.46 16.00
CA GLY A 400 12.00 -0.50 16.87
C GLY A 400 11.39 0.90 16.87
N THR A 401 10.24 1.09 16.22
CA THR A 401 9.59 2.40 16.18
C THR A 401 9.15 2.85 17.57
N LEU A 402 8.50 1.95 18.35
CA LEU A 402 8.04 2.25 19.72
C LEU A 402 9.14 2.08 20.77
N GLY A 403 10.16 1.25 20.50
CA GLY A 403 11.26 0.94 21.42
C GLY A 403 12.59 1.61 21.07
N SER A 404 12.61 2.58 20.16
CA SER A 404 13.83 3.30 19.79
C SER A 404 14.35 4.17 20.97
N GLU A 405 15.61 4.58 20.92
CA GLU A 405 16.19 5.55 21.86
C GLU A 405 15.36 6.86 21.95
N TRP A 406 14.66 7.19 20.87
CA TRP A 406 13.77 8.36 20.79
C TRP A 406 12.50 8.20 21.60
N ALA A 407 12.02 6.98 21.88
CA ALA A 407 10.78 6.72 22.62
C ALA A 407 10.84 7.23 24.08
N SER A 408 12.02 7.17 24.71
CA SER A 408 12.26 7.61 26.09
C SER A 408 12.95 8.98 26.18
N LYS A 409 13.43 9.51 25.05
CA LYS A 409 14.18 10.77 24.99
C LYS A 409 13.24 11.96 25.06
N ARG A 410 13.57 12.94 25.91
CA ARG A 410 12.98 14.28 25.82
C ARG A 410 13.55 14.99 24.59
N ILE A 411 12.76 15.13 23.55
CA ILE A 411 13.15 15.78 22.30
C ILE A 411 13.31 17.28 22.53
N THR A 412 14.45 17.80 22.14
CA THR A 412 14.79 19.23 22.22
C THR A 412 14.72 19.89 20.82
N LEU A 413 14.69 21.22 20.78
CA LEU A 413 14.79 21.97 19.52
C LEU A 413 16.12 21.70 18.80
N GLU A 414 17.20 21.45 19.53
CA GLU A 414 18.48 21.07 18.95
C GLU A 414 18.42 19.73 18.25
N ASP A 415 17.77 18.73 18.85
CA ASP A 415 17.53 17.42 18.20
C ASP A 415 16.76 17.58 16.89
N VAL A 416 15.69 18.37 16.91
CA VAL A 416 14.88 18.65 15.70
C VAL A 416 15.73 19.34 14.64
N HIS A 417 16.57 20.31 15.03
CA HIS A 417 17.47 21.01 14.12
C HIS A 417 18.47 20.05 13.47
N LEU A 418 19.12 19.20 14.25
CA LEU A 418 20.09 18.20 13.74
C LEU A 418 19.42 17.18 12.79
N LEU A 419 18.22 16.69 13.13
CA LEU A 419 17.45 15.80 12.26
C LEU A 419 17.10 16.48 10.92
N ASN A 420 16.67 17.74 10.96
CA ASN A 420 16.38 18.48 9.73
C ASN A 420 17.63 18.77 8.90
N GLN A 421 18.80 18.98 9.51
CA GLN A 421 20.07 19.08 8.76
C GLN A 421 20.40 17.76 8.04
N LYS A 422 20.25 16.60 8.69
CA LYS A 422 20.44 15.28 8.05
C LYS A 422 19.48 15.09 6.89
N LEU A 423 18.20 15.42 7.08
CA LEU A 423 17.18 15.31 6.05
C LEU A 423 17.47 16.23 4.85
N ALA A 424 17.87 17.49 5.12
CA ALA A 424 18.25 18.44 4.07
C ALA A 424 19.47 17.95 3.27
N LEU A 425 20.48 17.38 3.95
CA LEU A 425 21.64 16.81 3.30
C LEU A 425 21.25 15.63 2.38
N LEU A 426 20.40 14.72 2.85
CA LEU A 426 19.88 13.62 2.03
C LEU A 426 19.17 14.14 0.78
N ASN A 427 18.32 15.16 0.91
CA ASN A 427 17.62 15.79 -0.22
C ASN A 427 18.61 16.39 -1.23
N ILE A 428 19.63 17.11 -0.77
CA ILE A 428 20.67 17.69 -1.62
C ILE A 428 21.43 16.58 -2.37
N GLN A 429 21.83 15.52 -1.68
CA GLN A 429 22.59 14.41 -2.26
C GLN A 429 21.74 13.62 -3.28
N MET A 430 20.48 13.31 -2.99
CA MET A 430 19.56 12.66 -3.92
C MET A 430 19.35 13.52 -5.18
N LYS A 431 19.18 14.84 -5.02
CA LYS A 431 19.04 15.75 -6.16
C LYS A 431 20.33 15.87 -6.98
N ALA A 432 21.48 15.85 -6.33
CA ALA A 432 22.78 15.84 -7.00
C ALA A 432 22.97 14.55 -7.81
N ALA A 433 22.65 13.38 -7.23
CA ALA A 433 22.69 12.09 -7.92
C ALA A 433 21.74 12.05 -9.12
N TRP A 434 20.53 12.62 -9.01
CA TRP A 434 19.57 12.72 -10.12
C TRP A 434 20.13 13.49 -11.32
N ASN A 435 20.95 14.48 -11.09
CA ASN A 435 21.52 15.37 -12.12
C ASN A 435 22.95 14.99 -12.54
N ALA A 436 23.57 13.98 -11.92
CA ALA A 436 25.00 13.68 -12.06
C ALA A 436 25.43 13.31 -13.49
N SER A 437 24.53 12.81 -14.33
CA SER A 437 24.80 12.41 -15.73
C SER A 437 24.83 13.58 -16.72
N GLY A 438 24.80 14.83 -16.24
CA GLY A 438 24.80 16.05 -17.09
C GLY A 438 23.49 16.35 -17.80
N ARG A 439 22.50 15.44 -17.72
CA ARG A 439 21.10 15.64 -18.13
C ARG A 439 20.16 15.08 -17.08
N THR A 440 19.05 15.77 -16.83
CA THR A 440 18.04 15.36 -15.86
C THR A 440 17.43 14.00 -16.24
N LEU A 441 17.28 13.12 -15.27
CA LEU A 441 16.49 11.89 -15.43
C LEU A 441 15.00 12.22 -15.53
N ASP A 442 14.24 11.32 -16.14
CA ASP A 442 12.77 11.42 -16.18
C ASP A 442 12.12 10.57 -15.09
N ALA A 443 12.73 9.45 -14.73
CA ALA A 443 12.31 8.58 -13.64
C ALA A 443 13.51 7.78 -13.11
N LEU A 444 13.37 7.20 -11.91
CA LEU A 444 14.33 6.29 -11.30
C LEU A 444 13.69 4.92 -11.14
N LEU A 445 14.23 3.90 -11.81
CA LEU A 445 13.89 2.50 -11.56
C LEU A 445 14.66 2.00 -10.34
N TRP A 446 13.93 1.50 -9.35
CA TRP A 446 14.44 1.11 -8.05
C TRP A 446 13.81 -0.20 -7.58
N VAL A 447 14.28 -0.77 -6.48
CA VAL A 447 13.61 -1.90 -5.82
C VAL A 447 12.71 -1.41 -4.70
N THR A 448 11.58 -2.08 -4.47
CA THR A 448 10.68 -1.73 -3.38
C THR A 448 11.24 -2.17 -2.02
N ALA A 449 11.91 -3.31 -1.98
CA ALA A 449 12.68 -3.82 -0.85
C ALA A 449 13.82 -4.70 -1.35
N ALA A 450 14.77 -5.02 -0.50
CA ALA A 450 15.85 -5.98 -0.81
C ALA A 450 15.32 -7.41 -1.00
N ASN A 451 14.15 -7.70 -0.50
CA ASN A 451 13.49 -9.00 -0.41
C ASN A 451 12.11 -8.98 -1.08
N PRO A 452 11.54 -10.13 -1.49
CA PRO A 452 10.11 -10.29 -1.72
C PRO A 452 9.36 -10.23 -0.39
N ALA A 453 8.08 -10.65 -0.31
CA ALA A 453 7.44 -10.81 0.99
C ALA A 453 8.34 -11.61 1.94
N LEU A 454 8.36 -11.26 3.23
CA LEU A 454 9.13 -11.96 4.25
C LEU A 454 8.23 -12.89 5.08
N PRO A 455 8.83 -13.93 5.70
CA PRO A 455 8.14 -14.72 6.70
C PRO A 455 7.52 -13.83 7.77
N ILE A 456 6.48 -14.35 8.41
CA ILE A 456 5.74 -13.68 9.47
C ILE A 456 6.69 -13.12 10.55
N ASP A 457 6.48 -11.86 10.96
CA ASP A 457 7.26 -11.14 11.99
C ASP A 457 8.74 -10.90 11.65
N GLU A 458 9.15 -10.99 10.37
CA GLU A 458 10.55 -10.79 9.99
C GLU A 458 10.81 -9.48 9.21
N TRP A 459 9.79 -8.69 8.91
CA TRP A 459 9.95 -7.44 8.13
C TRP A 459 10.19 -6.23 9.04
N THR A 460 11.44 -5.85 9.22
CA THR A 460 11.86 -4.80 10.17
C THR A 460 12.45 -3.55 9.52
N ASP A 461 12.78 -3.61 8.23
CA ASP A 461 13.42 -2.53 7.49
C ASP A 461 12.57 -2.03 6.33
N THR A 462 12.56 -0.71 6.11
CA THR A 462 11.81 -0.03 5.05
C THR A 462 12.67 0.95 4.26
N THR A 463 13.99 0.91 4.40
CA THR A 463 14.95 1.89 3.85
C THR A 463 14.69 2.17 2.36
N PHE A 464 14.46 1.13 1.53
CA PHE A 464 14.28 1.27 0.08
C PHE A 464 13.01 2.02 -0.34
N THR A 465 12.02 2.08 0.53
CA THR A 465 10.81 2.89 0.32
C THR A 465 10.83 4.19 1.11
N ALA A 466 11.34 4.16 2.34
CA ALA A 466 11.39 5.30 3.25
C ALA A 466 12.20 6.47 2.70
N VAL A 467 13.22 6.20 1.89
CA VAL A 467 14.01 7.26 1.22
C VAL A 467 13.13 8.20 0.41
N PHE A 468 12.10 7.68 -0.29
CA PHE A 468 11.21 8.52 -1.09
C PHE A 468 10.21 9.30 -0.24
N ASN A 469 9.89 8.83 0.98
CA ASN A 469 9.17 9.65 1.96
C ASN A 469 10.06 10.77 2.53
N ALA A 470 11.35 10.46 2.78
CA ALA A 470 12.30 11.42 3.31
C ALA A 470 12.58 12.57 2.33
N VAL A 471 12.66 12.30 1.03
CA VAL A 471 12.88 13.32 0.00
C VAL A 471 11.57 13.81 -0.64
N ASP A 472 10.43 13.30 -0.20
CA ASP A 472 9.09 13.59 -0.72
C ASP A 472 8.95 13.40 -2.24
N TRP A 473 9.55 12.34 -2.78
CA TRP A 473 9.40 11.98 -4.18
C TRP A 473 8.25 11.00 -4.37
N PRO A 474 7.35 11.20 -5.35
CA PRO A 474 6.32 10.23 -5.68
C PRO A 474 6.96 8.94 -6.16
N ALA A 475 6.37 7.81 -5.77
CA ALA A 475 6.88 6.50 -6.14
C ALA A 475 5.75 5.47 -6.31
N ILE A 476 5.92 4.54 -7.24
CA ILE A 476 4.93 3.50 -7.56
C ILE A 476 5.60 2.13 -7.64
N SER A 477 5.05 1.16 -6.91
CA SER A 477 5.46 -0.25 -7.00
C SER A 477 4.72 -0.93 -8.15
N LEU A 478 5.46 -1.61 -9.01
CA LEU A 478 4.99 -2.24 -10.24
C LEU A 478 5.30 -3.73 -10.22
N PRO A 479 4.31 -4.63 -10.33
CA PRO A 479 4.53 -6.06 -10.42
C PRO A 479 5.15 -6.42 -11.78
N LEU A 480 6.14 -7.33 -11.76
CA LEU A 480 6.87 -7.78 -12.95
C LEU A 480 6.18 -8.95 -13.70
N GLY A 481 5.10 -9.53 -13.15
CA GLY A 481 4.58 -10.81 -13.64
C GLY A 481 5.49 -12.00 -13.32
N MET A 482 6.71 -11.75 -12.85
CA MET A 482 7.68 -12.75 -12.43
C MET A 482 7.45 -13.18 -10.98
N LYS A 483 7.89 -14.40 -10.65
CA LYS A 483 7.83 -14.96 -9.30
C LYS A 483 9.19 -15.49 -8.86
N CYS A 484 9.39 -15.63 -7.57
CA CYS A 484 10.52 -16.37 -7.01
C CYS A 484 10.51 -17.80 -7.53
N ASP A 485 11.66 -18.29 -7.96
CA ASP A 485 11.82 -19.62 -8.55
C ASP A 485 12.95 -20.38 -7.87
N ARG A 486 12.61 -21.47 -7.18
CA ARG A 486 13.55 -22.31 -6.43
C ARG A 486 14.62 -22.98 -7.30
N ASP A 487 14.34 -23.16 -8.59
CA ASP A 487 15.23 -23.86 -9.51
C ASP A 487 16.23 -22.88 -10.19
N VAL A 488 15.98 -21.57 -10.08
CA VAL A 488 16.80 -20.49 -10.67
C VAL A 488 17.46 -19.61 -9.61
N ASP A 489 16.77 -19.30 -8.54
CA ASP A 489 17.17 -18.30 -7.55
C ASP A 489 18.02 -18.94 -6.43
N ALA A 490 19.20 -19.44 -6.76
CA ALA A 490 20.11 -20.03 -5.77
C ALA A 490 20.64 -18.97 -4.77
N PRO A 491 20.87 -19.32 -3.48
CA PRO A 491 21.53 -18.43 -2.53
C PRO A 491 22.91 -18.01 -3.01
N TYR A 492 23.38 -16.84 -2.56
CA TYR A 492 24.74 -16.39 -2.86
C TYR A 492 25.80 -17.34 -2.26
N VAL A 493 26.83 -17.64 -3.05
CA VAL A 493 28.02 -18.36 -2.61
C VAL A 493 29.06 -17.34 -2.10
N ASP A 494 29.78 -17.66 -1.04
CA ASP A 494 30.80 -16.78 -0.43
C ASP A 494 30.27 -15.37 -0.05
N PHE A 495 29.05 -15.34 0.47
CA PHE A 495 28.37 -14.10 0.87
C PHE A 495 29.14 -13.35 1.97
N LYS A 496 29.37 -12.05 1.74
CA LYS A 496 29.96 -11.13 2.71
C LYS A 496 28.99 -10.00 2.98
N PRO A 497 28.36 -9.93 4.17
CA PRO A 497 27.35 -8.94 4.47
C PRO A 497 27.94 -7.53 4.55
N PHE A 498 27.16 -6.53 4.12
CA PHE A 498 27.47 -5.11 4.29
C PHE A 498 27.16 -4.64 5.71
N SER A 499 26.18 -5.25 6.38
CA SER A 499 25.70 -4.89 7.71
C SER A 499 25.18 -6.11 8.47
N ALA A 500 24.91 -5.95 9.76
CA ALA A 500 24.25 -6.99 10.57
C ALA A 500 22.83 -7.29 10.06
N GLU A 501 22.11 -6.27 9.59
CA GLU A 501 20.76 -6.44 9.01
C GLU A 501 20.82 -7.18 7.68
N ASP A 502 21.80 -6.89 6.84
CA ASP A 502 22.03 -7.64 5.60
C ASP A 502 22.32 -9.13 5.88
N ALA A 503 23.17 -9.43 6.86
CA ALA A 503 23.43 -10.80 7.29
C ALA A 503 22.14 -11.49 7.77
N ARG A 504 21.31 -10.81 8.58
CA ARG A 504 20.05 -11.31 9.10
C ARG A 504 19.06 -11.61 7.96
N LEU A 505 18.88 -10.68 7.04
CA LEU A 505 17.98 -10.83 5.91
C LEU A 505 18.38 -11.99 5.00
N GLN A 506 19.65 -12.08 4.60
CA GLN A 506 20.12 -13.16 3.73
C GLN A 506 20.01 -14.54 4.39
N ALA A 507 20.14 -14.61 5.73
CA ALA A 507 19.94 -15.86 6.48
C ALA A 507 18.48 -16.35 6.48
N LEU A 508 17.50 -15.49 6.18
CA LEU A 508 16.09 -15.87 6.04
C LEU A 508 15.79 -16.50 4.67
N TYR A 509 16.68 -16.29 3.69
CA TYR A 509 16.39 -16.70 2.32
C TYR A 509 16.59 -18.21 2.12
N GLU A 510 15.50 -18.89 1.77
CA GLU A 510 15.47 -20.28 1.35
C GLU A 510 14.64 -20.42 0.06
N PRO A 511 15.24 -20.81 -1.09
CA PRO A 511 14.56 -20.81 -2.39
C PRO A 511 13.23 -21.57 -2.41
N ARG A 512 13.15 -22.72 -1.73
CA ARG A 512 11.93 -23.55 -1.68
C ARG A 512 10.79 -22.84 -0.95
N ARG A 513 11.13 -22.18 0.16
CA ARG A 513 10.16 -21.46 1.00
C ARG A 513 9.57 -20.23 0.28
N PHE A 514 10.42 -19.51 -0.48
CA PHE A 514 10.05 -18.30 -1.20
C PHE A 514 9.41 -18.57 -2.58
N HIS A 515 9.48 -19.80 -3.07
CA HIS A 515 8.97 -20.15 -4.40
C HIS A 515 7.51 -19.71 -4.61
N GLY A 516 7.24 -19.07 -5.75
CA GLY A 516 5.91 -18.61 -6.13
C GLY A 516 5.49 -17.22 -5.62
N LEU A 517 6.28 -16.58 -4.73
CA LEU A 517 6.04 -15.21 -4.31
C LEU A 517 6.28 -14.23 -5.46
N PRO A 518 5.44 -13.17 -5.62
CA PRO A 518 5.57 -12.21 -6.70
C PRO A 518 6.83 -11.36 -6.57
N LEU A 519 7.33 -10.88 -7.70
CA LEU A 519 8.43 -9.92 -7.81
C LEU A 519 7.92 -8.59 -8.37
N SER A 520 8.44 -7.51 -7.82
CA SER A 520 8.09 -6.14 -8.22
C SER A 520 9.35 -5.26 -8.26
N VAL A 521 9.24 -4.16 -8.96
CA VAL A 521 10.16 -3.01 -8.90
C VAL A 521 9.37 -1.78 -8.46
N GLN A 522 10.04 -0.69 -8.11
CA GLN A 522 9.37 0.61 -8.01
C GLN A 522 10.00 1.63 -8.97
N LEU A 523 9.17 2.56 -9.40
CA LEU A 523 9.57 3.73 -10.17
C LEU A 523 9.36 4.96 -9.30
N ALA A 524 10.31 5.88 -9.28
CA ALA A 524 10.22 7.14 -8.54
C ALA A 524 10.44 8.35 -9.46
N GLY A 525 9.77 9.45 -9.16
CA GLY A 525 9.91 10.75 -9.83
C GLY A 525 10.32 11.84 -8.84
N GLN A 526 10.57 13.05 -9.31
CA GLN A 526 10.80 14.19 -8.43
C GLN A 526 9.48 14.69 -7.83
N ARG A 527 9.59 15.37 -6.70
CA ARG A 527 8.45 15.98 -6.01
C ARG A 527 7.60 16.83 -6.98
N PHE A 528 6.30 16.62 -6.97
CA PHE A 528 5.30 17.26 -7.85
C PHE A 528 5.41 16.92 -9.35
N GLU A 529 6.17 15.88 -9.71
CA GLU A 529 6.14 15.31 -11.08
C GLU A 529 5.28 14.03 -11.15
N ASP A 530 4.22 13.96 -10.37
CA ASP A 530 3.32 12.80 -10.22
C ASP A 530 2.71 12.35 -11.54
N GLU A 531 2.15 13.27 -12.33
CA GLU A 531 1.53 12.96 -13.62
C GLU A 531 2.55 12.42 -14.63
N LYS A 532 3.76 12.99 -14.63
CA LYS A 532 4.88 12.52 -15.46
C LYS A 532 5.30 11.12 -15.04
N LEU A 533 5.46 10.89 -13.73
CA LEU A 533 5.81 9.58 -13.19
C LEU A 533 4.77 8.52 -13.57
N LEU A 534 3.49 8.81 -13.36
CA LEU A 534 2.40 7.88 -13.68
C LEU A 534 2.29 7.62 -15.19
N ALA A 535 2.53 8.63 -16.02
CA ALA A 535 2.55 8.45 -17.47
C ALA A 535 3.73 7.56 -17.93
N ILE A 536 4.92 7.73 -17.32
CA ILE A 536 6.07 6.86 -17.59
C ILE A 536 5.82 5.46 -17.05
N ALA A 537 5.26 5.32 -15.85
CA ALA A 537 4.93 4.02 -15.26
C ALA A 537 3.96 3.22 -16.15
N GLU A 538 2.91 3.87 -16.70
CA GLU A 538 1.98 3.22 -17.63
C GLU A 538 2.69 2.77 -18.90
N LEU A 539 3.54 3.64 -19.48
CA LEU A 539 4.31 3.34 -20.68
C LEU A 539 5.24 2.14 -20.49
N ILE A 540 5.98 2.07 -19.38
CA ILE A 540 6.99 1.02 -19.19
C ILE A 540 6.41 -0.29 -18.64
N THR A 541 5.23 -0.28 -18.01
CA THR A 541 4.65 -1.47 -17.40
C THR A 541 4.45 -2.60 -18.41
N SER A 542 3.98 -2.29 -19.62
CA SER A 542 3.82 -3.27 -20.69
C SER A 542 5.17 -3.85 -21.18
N VAL A 543 6.28 -3.14 -20.97
CA VAL A 543 7.62 -3.57 -21.34
C VAL A 543 8.26 -4.44 -20.26
N ILE A 544 8.15 -4.03 -19.00
CA ILE A 544 8.83 -4.73 -17.90
C ILE A 544 8.07 -5.95 -17.39
N ARG A 545 6.74 -6.02 -17.61
CA ARG A 545 5.91 -7.14 -17.17
C ARG A 545 6.19 -8.38 -18.03
N HIS A 546 6.34 -9.53 -17.38
CA HIS A 546 6.40 -10.83 -18.04
C HIS A 546 4.96 -11.32 -18.21
N GLU A 547 4.52 -11.50 -19.43
CA GLU A 547 3.26 -12.16 -19.75
C GLU A 547 3.34 -13.68 -19.61
#